data_a3ad87bdcd73a5888332d77f5519ade1
#
_entry.id   a3ad87bdcd73a5888332d77f5519ade1
#
_cell.length_a   1.000
_cell.length_b   1.000
_cell.length_c   1.000
_cell.angle_alpha   90.00
_cell.angle_beta   90.00
_cell.angle_gamma   90.00
#
_symmetry.space_group_name_H-M   'P 1'
#
loop_
_entity.id
_entity.type
_entity.pdbx_description
1 polymer ?
#
loop_
_entity_poly.entity_id
_entity_poly.type
_entity_poly.pdbx_seq_one_letter_code
_entity_poly.pdbx_strand_id
1 'polypeptide(L)'
;MSIQFLGMIGHRLSSETIAPVGPIFDRDYIVRFAQTHEAAGFDRLLVGHWSDQPDGFLVTALAGLSTKKIQYLLAHRPGFVSPTLAARKFATLEHLLGGRLAVHIISGGNDAEQRRDGDYLDHDQRYARTDAFLDVVRQVWTSEQPADIHNDFYQAEQAWSAIRPLQKPHLPIYFGGSSEAAIAVAGKHADVFALWGESLAQTGETIQRVRAEAVKHQRDIDFSVSFRPIIADSEAEAWEKAEHILHVA
;
A
#
# COMPACT_ATOMS: atom_id res chain seq x y z
N MET A 1 2.08 21.37 -8.74
CA MET A 1 2.04 20.12 -7.95
C MET A 1 2.46 20.43 -6.53
N SER A 2 1.70 20.00 -5.53
CA SER A 2 2.15 20.04 -4.13
C SER A 2 2.85 18.70 -3.84
N ILE A 3 3.99 18.75 -3.15
CA ILE A 3 4.67 17.56 -2.63
C ILE A 3 3.87 17.05 -1.42
N GLN A 4 3.68 15.74 -1.33
CA GLN A 4 3.07 15.09 -0.18
C GLN A 4 4.12 14.29 0.58
N PHE A 5 4.06 14.34 1.90
CA PHE A 5 4.93 13.58 2.79
C PHE A 5 4.19 12.40 3.39
N LEU A 6 4.73 11.19 3.14
CA LEU A 6 4.19 9.95 3.67
C LEU A 6 5.12 9.40 4.74
N GLY A 7 4.56 9.09 5.92
CA GLY A 7 5.23 8.29 6.95
C GLY A 7 4.81 6.82 6.87
N MET A 8 5.40 5.99 7.72
CA MET A 8 5.02 4.59 7.85
C MET A 8 4.78 4.27 9.33
N ILE A 9 3.65 3.69 9.66
CA ILE A 9 3.30 3.35 11.05
C ILE A 9 3.76 1.94 11.40
N GLY A 10 4.42 1.80 12.57
CA GLY A 10 4.72 0.52 13.18
C GLY A 10 3.69 0.13 14.25
N HIS A 11 3.74 -1.13 14.70
CA HIS A 11 2.85 -1.68 15.73
C HIS A 11 3.41 -1.53 17.14
N ARG A 12 4.69 -1.24 17.26
CA ARG A 12 5.48 -1.00 18.47
C ARG A 12 6.76 -0.25 18.11
N LEU A 13 7.46 0.24 19.11
CA LEU A 13 8.76 0.88 18.89
C LEU A 13 9.77 -0.15 18.37
N SER A 14 10.31 0.10 17.19
CA SER A 14 11.41 -0.63 16.57
C SER A 14 11.99 0.15 15.39
N SER A 15 13.24 -0.14 15.05
CA SER A 15 13.90 0.35 13.83
C SER A 15 15.00 -0.64 13.42
N GLU A 16 15.77 -0.31 12.39
CA GLU A 16 16.94 -1.08 11.97
C GLU A 16 17.99 -1.20 13.08
N THR A 17 18.07 -0.24 13.99
CA THR A 17 19.03 -0.19 15.10
C THR A 17 18.41 -0.30 16.48
N ILE A 18 17.09 -0.35 16.58
CA ILE A 18 16.35 -0.47 17.84
C ILE A 18 15.60 -1.79 17.83
N ALA A 19 16.01 -2.74 18.67
CA ALA A 19 15.28 -3.97 18.87
C ALA A 19 13.82 -3.69 19.28
N PRO A 20 12.86 -4.52 18.86
CA PRO A 20 11.46 -4.31 19.20
C PRO A 20 11.22 -4.22 20.70
N VAL A 21 10.52 -3.17 21.15
CA VAL A 21 10.20 -2.91 22.56
C VAL A 21 8.69 -3.04 22.78
N GLY A 22 8.32 -3.72 23.84
CA GLY A 22 6.92 -3.89 24.23
C GLY A 22 6.18 -5.02 23.49
N PRO A 23 4.86 -5.11 23.64
CA PRO A 23 4.05 -6.14 23.01
C PRO A 23 4.05 -5.97 21.48
N ILE A 24 3.80 -7.07 20.75
CA ILE A 24 3.72 -7.05 19.28
C ILE A 24 2.64 -6.09 18.77
N PHE A 25 1.59 -5.87 19.54
CA PHE A 25 0.54 -4.89 19.29
C PHE A 25 0.47 -3.92 20.49
N ASP A 26 1.11 -2.76 20.35
CA ASP A 26 1.05 -1.67 21.31
C ASP A 26 0.02 -0.63 20.86
N ARG A 27 -1.19 -0.73 21.40
CA ARG A 27 -2.31 0.14 21.06
C ARG A 27 -1.98 1.62 21.28
N ASP A 28 -1.35 1.93 22.39
CA ASP A 28 -1.07 3.32 22.76
C ASP A 28 0.05 3.90 21.93
N TYR A 29 1.03 3.09 21.56
CA TYR A 29 2.07 3.47 20.60
C TYR A 29 1.46 3.81 19.24
N ILE A 30 0.60 2.96 18.68
CA ILE A 30 -0.06 3.18 17.39
C ILE A 30 -0.81 4.52 17.39
N VAL A 31 -1.59 4.77 18.43
CA VAL A 31 -2.39 6.01 18.57
C VAL A 31 -1.47 7.24 18.64
N ARG A 32 -0.48 7.23 19.56
CA ARG A 32 0.45 8.36 19.71
C ARG A 32 1.24 8.60 18.44
N PHE A 33 1.71 7.54 17.79
CA PHE A 33 2.50 7.64 16.55
C PHE A 33 1.69 8.31 15.42
N ALA A 34 0.44 7.89 15.21
CA ALA A 34 -0.44 8.48 14.23
C ALA A 34 -0.72 9.97 14.51
N GLN A 35 -1.02 10.32 15.76
CA GLN A 35 -1.26 11.69 16.20
C GLN A 35 -0.01 12.58 16.06
N THR A 36 1.18 12.03 16.35
CA THR A 36 2.45 12.75 16.18
C THR A 36 2.72 13.10 14.72
N HIS A 37 2.47 12.16 13.80
CA HIS A 37 2.62 12.42 12.36
C HIS A 37 1.61 13.45 11.85
N GLU A 38 0.36 13.37 12.32
CA GLU A 38 -0.64 14.38 11.98
C GLU A 38 -0.24 15.78 12.50
N ALA A 39 0.24 15.87 13.74
CA ALA A 39 0.69 17.13 14.33
C ALA A 39 1.94 17.68 13.62
N ALA A 40 2.82 16.82 13.13
CA ALA A 40 4.00 17.19 12.37
C ALA A 40 3.70 17.57 10.90
N GLY A 41 2.45 17.46 10.46
CA GLY A 41 2.04 17.89 9.12
C GLY A 41 2.29 16.87 8.01
N PHE A 42 2.44 15.58 8.35
CA PHE A 42 2.45 14.53 7.33
C PHE A 42 1.07 14.43 6.66
N ASP A 43 1.07 14.17 5.35
CA ASP A 43 -0.15 14.04 4.57
C ASP A 43 -0.77 12.64 4.70
N ARG A 44 0.08 11.60 4.83
CA ARG A 44 -0.39 10.21 4.81
C ARG A 44 0.50 9.28 5.64
N LEU A 45 -0.10 8.18 6.16
CA LEU A 45 0.61 7.08 6.83
C LEU A 45 0.41 5.78 6.07
N LEU A 46 1.51 5.15 5.68
CA LEU A 46 1.51 3.77 5.18
C LEU A 46 1.36 2.80 6.35
N VAL A 47 0.39 1.91 6.24
CA VAL A 47 0.23 0.74 7.10
C VAL A 47 0.67 -0.48 6.32
N GLY A 48 1.79 -1.08 6.70
CA GLY A 48 2.40 -2.22 6.02
C GLY A 48 1.59 -3.51 6.16
N HIS A 49 1.98 -4.52 5.41
CA HIS A 49 1.41 -5.87 5.46
C HIS A 49 2.53 -6.90 5.49
N TRP A 50 2.49 -7.79 6.48
CA TRP A 50 3.38 -8.95 6.63
C TRP A 50 2.58 -10.13 7.19
N SER A 51 3.00 -11.36 6.86
CA SER A 51 2.32 -12.59 7.28
C SER A 51 2.43 -12.92 8.78
N ASP A 52 3.25 -12.20 9.51
CA ASP A 52 3.49 -12.39 10.96
C ASP A 52 3.19 -11.13 11.79
N GLN A 53 2.59 -10.12 11.19
CA GLN A 53 2.28 -8.85 11.86
C GLN A 53 0.77 -8.66 12.05
N PRO A 54 0.35 -7.73 12.92
CA PRO A 54 -1.05 -7.38 13.11
C PRO A 54 -1.77 -7.00 11.80
N ASP A 55 -3.07 -7.31 11.74
CA ASP A 55 -3.90 -7.04 10.57
C ASP A 55 -3.97 -5.55 10.22
N GLY A 56 -3.63 -5.22 8.98
CA GLY A 56 -3.53 -3.83 8.51
C GLY A 56 -4.86 -3.08 8.52
N PHE A 57 -6.01 -3.73 8.27
CA PHE A 57 -7.32 -3.07 8.34
C PHE A 57 -7.64 -2.59 9.75
N LEU A 58 -7.37 -3.44 10.77
CA LEU A 58 -7.64 -3.11 12.16
C LEU A 58 -6.67 -2.05 12.70
N VAL A 59 -5.40 -2.11 12.33
CA VAL A 59 -4.41 -1.06 12.64
C VAL A 59 -4.81 0.26 12.01
N THR A 60 -5.21 0.26 10.73
CA THR A 60 -5.66 1.47 10.02
C THR A 60 -6.93 2.06 10.67
N ALA A 61 -7.88 1.22 11.07
CA ALA A 61 -9.08 1.68 11.76
C ALA A 61 -8.74 2.35 13.09
N LEU A 62 -7.89 1.73 13.92
CA LEU A 62 -7.47 2.27 15.21
C LEU A 62 -6.76 3.63 15.05
N ALA A 63 -5.76 3.69 14.17
CA ALA A 63 -4.98 4.89 13.90
C ALA A 63 -5.87 6.01 13.31
N GLY A 64 -6.71 5.66 12.34
CA GLY A 64 -7.56 6.59 11.63
C GLY A 64 -8.66 7.21 12.48
N LEU A 65 -9.23 6.44 13.42
CA LEU A 65 -10.20 6.94 14.40
C LEU A 65 -9.55 7.83 15.47
N SER A 66 -8.24 7.72 15.68
CA SER A 66 -7.49 8.56 16.61
C SER A 66 -7.00 9.89 16.03
N THR A 67 -7.18 10.13 14.73
CA THR A 67 -6.74 11.30 13.97
C THR A 67 -7.88 11.94 13.20
N LYS A 68 -7.69 13.15 12.66
CA LYS A 68 -8.76 13.93 12.01
C LYS A 68 -8.49 14.27 10.55
N LYS A 69 -7.23 14.45 10.15
CA LYS A 69 -6.83 15.00 8.84
C LYS A 69 -5.93 14.08 8.05
N ILE A 70 -4.94 13.46 8.72
CA ILE A 70 -3.96 12.60 8.05
C ILE A 70 -4.65 11.44 7.33
N GLN A 71 -4.22 11.17 6.11
CA GLN A 71 -4.74 10.08 5.29
C GLN A 71 -3.99 8.78 5.61
N TYR A 72 -4.54 7.66 5.14
CA TYR A 72 -3.95 6.33 5.34
C TYR A 72 -3.76 5.63 4.00
N LEU A 73 -2.62 4.95 3.86
CA LEU A 73 -2.28 4.09 2.74
C LEU A 73 -2.19 2.66 3.27
N LEU A 74 -3.24 1.88 3.07
CA LEU A 74 -3.31 0.50 3.56
C LEU A 74 -2.67 -0.46 2.56
N ALA A 75 -1.59 -1.12 2.94
CA ALA A 75 -1.03 -2.20 2.16
C ALA A 75 -1.96 -3.43 2.20
N HIS A 76 -2.23 -4.00 1.03
CA HIS A 76 -3.06 -5.18 0.89
C HIS A 76 -2.49 -6.14 -0.16
N ARG A 77 -2.50 -7.41 0.18
CA ARG A 77 -2.02 -8.49 -0.67
C ARG A 77 -3.22 -9.26 -1.24
N PRO A 78 -3.44 -9.27 -2.57
CA PRO A 78 -4.44 -10.09 -3.21
C PRO A 78 -4.20 -11.59 -2.99
N GLY A 79 -5.29 -12.37 -2.90
CA GLY A 79 -5.23 -13.82 -2.79
C GLY A 79 -5.72 -14.40 -1.47
N PHE A 80 -5.71 -13.63 -0.38
CA PHE A 80 -6.12 -14.10 0.96
C PHE A 80 -7.54 -13.67 1.34
N VAL A 81 -8.09 -12.69 0.64
CA VAL A 81 -9.47 -12.23 0.77
C VAL A 81 -10.07 -12.14 -0.62
N SER A 82 -11.28 -12.66 -0.82
CA SER A 82 -11.94 -12.55 -2.13
C SER A 82 -12.09 -11.08 -2.54
N PRO A 83 -11.96 -10.74 -3.83
CA PRO A 83 -11.96 -9.34 -4.28
C PRO A 83 -13.28 -8.62 -3.99
N THR A 84 -14.42 -9.30 -4.02
CA THR A 84 -15.72 -8.74 -3.66
C THR A 84 -15.82 -8.36 -2.19
N LEU A 85 -15.27 -9.21 -1.30
CA LEU A 85 -15.18 -8.90 0.14
C LEU A 85 -14.16 -7.80 0.40
N ALA A 86 -12.99 -7.84 -0.25
CA ALA A 86 -11.96 -6.80 -0.14
C ALA A 86 -12.50 -5.43 -0.56
N ALA A 87 -13.23 -5.35 -1.67
CA ALA A 87 -13.87 -4.11 -2.13
C ALA A 87 -14.80 -3.51 -1.06
N ARG A 88 -15.63 -4.35 -0.41
CA ARG A 88 -16.50 -3.90 0.70
C ARG A 88 -15.70 -3.49 1.93
N LYS A 89 -14.65 -4.23 2.30
CA LYS A 89 -13.79 -3.88 3.44
C LYS A 89 -13.12 -2.53 3.24
N PHE A 90 -12.56 -2.26 2.07
CA PHE A 90 -11.95 -0.98 1.73
C PHE A 90 -12.98 0.17 1.79
N ALA A 91 -14.12 0.01 1.13
CA ALA A 91 -15.17 1.03 1.15
C ALA A 91 -15.69 1.29 2.57
N THR A 92 -15.92 0.24 3.36
CA THR A 92 -16.37 0.38 4.75
C THR A 92 -15.34 1.13 5.60
N LEU A 93 -14.05 0.77 5.47
CA LEU A 93 -12.98 1.46 6.19
C LEU A 93 -12.85 2.92 5.74
N GLU A 94 -12.98 3.20 4.45
CA GLU A 94 -12.98 4.56 3.94
C GLU A 94 -14.12 5.41 4.53
N HIS A 95 -15.35 4.87 4.59
CA HIS A 95 -16.47 5.53 5.24
C HIS A 95 -16.18 5.79 6.73
N LEU A 96 -15.62 4.82 7.43
CA LEU A 96 -15.23 4.97 8.83
C LEU A 96 -14.20 6.09 9.02
N LEU A 97 -13.32 6.29 8.06
CA LEU A 97 -12.28 7.32 8.06
C LEU A 97 -12.69 8.63 7.37
N GLY A 98 -13.93 8.76 6.88
CA GLY A 98 -14.40 9.98 6.22
C GLY A 98 -13.66 10.32 4.93
N GLY A 99 -13.36 9.33 4.08
CA GLY A 99 -12.69 9.53 2.79
C GLY A 99 -11.16 9.60 2.86
N ARG A 100 -10.52 9.28 3.99
CA ARG A 100 -9.08 9.40 4.21
C ARG A 100 -8.31 8.10 3.96
N LEU A 101 -8.75 7.25 3.03
CA LEU A 101 -8.12 5.98 2.70
C LEU A 101 -7.62 5.95 1.26
N ALA A 102 -6.44 5.36 1.06
CA ALA A 102 -5.93 4.84 -0.20
C ALA A 102 -5.45 3.40 0.04
N VAL A 103 -5.31 2.63 -1.02
CA VAL A 103 -4.83 1.24 -0.94
C VAL A 103 -3.50 1.08 -1.66
N HIS A 104 -2.55 0.40 -1.02
CA HIS A 104 -1.28 0.01 -1.63
C HIS A 104 -1.33 -1.49 -1.93
N ILE A 105 -1.54 -1.82 -3.19
CA ILE A 105 -1.63 -3.22 -3.61
C ILE A 105 -0.22 -3.77 -3.82
N ILE A 106 0.08 -4.88 -3.15
CA ILE A 106 1.37 -5.56 -3.20
C ILE A 106 1.16 -7.01 -3.62
N SER A 107 1.86 -7.46 -4.67
CA SER A 107 1.75 -8.86 -5.14
C SER A 107 2.60 -9.84 -4.33
N GLY A 108 3.52 -9.33 -3.51
CA GLY A 108 4.43 -10.10 -2.67
C GLY A 108 5.71 -10.53 -3.38
N GLY A 109 6.85 -10.23 -2.77
CA GLY A 109 8.19 -10.50 -3.31
C GLY A 109 8.93 -11.69 -2.67
N ASN A 110 8.44 -12.22 -1.55
CA ASN A 110 9.08 -13.30 -0.80
C ASN A 110 8.19 -14.54 -0.75
N ASP A 111 8.60 -15.61 -1.42
CA ASP A 111 7.83 -16.85 -1.52
C ASP A 111 7.64 -17.55 -0.16
N ALA A 112 8.64 -17.50 0.73
CA ALA A 112 8.53 -18.12 2.05
C ALA A 112 7.48 -17.39 2.91
N GLU A 113 7.40 -16.07 2.80
CA GLU A 113 6.37 -15.28 3.46
C GLU A 113 4.98 -15.57 2.89
N GLN A 114 4.85 -15.67 1.55
CA GLN A 114 3.58 -15.99 0.90
C GLN A 114 3.02 -17.34 1.36
N ARG A 115 3.90 -18.35 1.48
CA ARG A 115 3.52 -19.70 1.92
C ARG A 115 3.03 -19.76 3.37
N ARG A 116 3.39 -18.80 4.23
CA ARG A 116 2.84 -18.72 5.60
C ARG A 116 1.32 -18.49 5.58
N ASP A 117 0.83 -17.76 4.59
CA ASP A 117 -0.60 -17.48 4.40
C ASP A 117 -1.26 -18.44 3.37
N GLY A 118 -0.55 -19.48 2.92
CA GLY A 118 -1.07 -20.49 2.02
C GLY A 118 -1.00 -20.15 0.54
N ASP A 119 -0.21 -19.16 0.14
CA ASP A 119 -0.02 -18.80 -1.27
C ASP A 119 1.18 -19.54 -1.87
N TYR A 120 0.92 -20.39 -2.85
CA TYR A 120 1.91 -21.21 -3.55
C TYR A 120 2.07 -20.81 -5.02
N LEU A 121 1.44 -19.72 -5.47
CA LEU A 121 1.60 -19.21 -6.81
C LEU A 121 3.03 -18.69 -7.01
N ASP A 122 3.56 -18.84 -8.22
CA ASP A 122 4.81 -18.23 -8.62
C ASP A 122 4.66 -16.70 -8.80
N HIS A 123 5.78 -16.03 -9.06
CA HIS A 123 5.84 -14.59 -9.21
C HIS A 123 4.84 -14.08 -10.26
N ASP A 124 4.86 -14.62 -11.48
CA ASP A 124 4.04 -14.11 -12.58
C ASP A 124 2.55 -14.43 -12.39
N GLN A 125 2.24 -15.60 -11.84
CA GLN A 125 0.89 -15.97 -11.45
C GLN A 125 0.31 -15.02 -10.39
N ARG A 126 1.13 -14.57 -9.41
CA ARG A 126 0.68 -13.59 -8.42
C ARG A 126 0.35 -12.24 -9.04
N TYR A 127 1.12 -11.79 -10.05
CA TYR A 127 0.78 -10.55 -10.77
C TYR A 127 -0.47 -10.71 -11.64
N ALA A 128 -0.63 -11.84 -12.34
CA ALA A 128 -1.84 -12.13 -13.09
C ALA A 128 -3.09 -12.17 -12.16
N ARG A 129 -2.97 -12.80 -10.99
CA ARG A 129 -4.02 -12.78 -9.97
C ARG A 129 -4.29 -11.37 -9.46
N THR A 130 -3.27 -10.55 -9.29
CA THR A 130 -3.42 -9.16 -8.84
C THR A 130 -4.16 -8.32 -9.87
N ASP A 131 -3.87 -8.49 -11.16
CA ASP A 131 -4.59 -7.86 -12.26
C ASP A 131 -6.09 -8.22 -12.21
N ALA A 132 -6.39 -9.51 -12.19
CA ALA A 132 -7.77 -10.02 -12.07
C ALA A 132 -8.50 -9.54 -10.79
N PHE A 133 -7.77 -9.46 -9.67
CA PHE A 133 -8.30 -8.95 -8.41
C PHE A 133 -8.72 -7.47 -8.52
N LEU A 134 -7.88 -6.63 -9.12
CA LEU A 134 -8.13 -5.21 -9.27
C LEU A 134 -9.27 -4.92 -10.24
N ASP A 135 -9.41 -5.70 -11.31
CA ASP A 135 -10.57 -5.62 -12.20
C ASP A 135 -11.87 -5.82 -11.42
N VAL A 136 -11.94 -6.89 -10.60
CA VAL A 136 -13.12 -7.19 -9.79
C VAL A 136 -13.38 -6.10 -8.74
N VAL A 137 -12.36 -5.68 -8.03
CA VAL A 137 -12.47 -4.64 -6.99
C VAL A 137 -13.01 -3.35 -7.59
N ARG A 138 -12.44 -2.90 -8.72
CA ARG A 138 -12.91 -1.67 -9.41
C ARG A 138 -14.33 -1.82 -9.90
N GLN A 139 -14.69 -2.97 -10.46
CA GLN A 139 -16.07 -3.25 -10.89
C GLN A 139 -17.05 -3.14 -9.72
N VAL A 140 -16.77 -3.78 -8.58
CA VAL A 140 -17.63 -3.70 -7.38
C VAL A 140 -17.73 -2.27 -6.83
N TRP A 141 -16.67 -1.47 -6.93
CA TRP A 141 -16.69 -0.07 -6.48
C TRP A 141 -17.50 0.86 -7.36
N THR A 142 -17.54 0.58 -8.67
CA THR A 142 -18.09 1.53 -9.66
C THR A 142 -19.41 1.09 -10.31
N SER A 143 -19.68 -0.23 -10.37
CA SER A 143 -20.86 -0.75 -11.04
C SER A 143 -22.16 -0.40 -10.30
N GLU A 144 -23.17 0.04 -11.02
CA GLU A 144 -24.51 0.34 -10.48
C GLU A 144 -25.39 -0.90 -10.36
N GLN A 145 -25.07 -1.93 -11.11
CA GLN A 145 -25.84 -3.16 -11.18
C GLN A 145 -24.97 -4.36 -10.81
N PRO A 146 -25.57 -5.43 -10.24
CA PRO A 146 -24.91 -6.71 -10.09
C PRO A 146 -24.39 -7.23 -11.43
N ALA A 147 -23.24 -7.90 -11.40
CA ALA A 147 -22.65 -8.53 -12.57
C ALA A 147 -21.96 -9.86 -12.20
N ASP A 148 -22.00 -10.80 -13.14
CA ASP A 148 -21.26 -12.04 -12.98
C ASP A 148 -19.78 -11.82 -13.33
N ILE A 149 -18.91 -12.46 -12.58
CA ILE A 149 -17.47 -12.40 -12.73
C ILE A 149 -16.98 -13.82 -13.03
N HIS A 150 -16.21 -13.94 -14.08
CA HIS A 150 -15.55 -15.20 -14.42
C HIS A 150 -14.19 -14.89 -15.07
N ASN A 151 -13.12 -15.24 -14.38
CA ASN A 151 -11.75 -15.19 -14.87
C ASN A 151 -10.93 -16.34 -14.27
N ASP A 152 -9.65 -16.44 -14.62
CA ASP A 152 -8.79 -17.57 -14.22
C ASP A 152 -8.62 -17.72 -12.70
N PHE A 153 -8.86 -16.67 -11.93
CA PHE A 153 -8.63 -16.64 -10.48
C PHE A 153 -9.91 -16.49 -9.66
N TYR A 154 -10.96 -15.90 -10.23
CA TYR A 154 -12.15 -15.53 -9.48
C TYR A 154 -13.43 -15.84 -10.24
N GLN A 155 -14.38 -16.43 -9.53
CA GLN A 155 -15.74 -16.62 -10.00
C GLN A 155 -16.70 -16.09 -8.94
N ALA A 156 -17.65 -15.27 -9.35
CA ALA A 156 -18.72 -14.76 -8.50
C ALA A 156 -19.96 -14.47 -9.33
N GLU A 157 -21.12 -14.77 -8.78
CA GLU A 157 -22.42 -14.49 -9.39
C GLU A 157 -23.03 -13.25 -8.73
N GLN A 158 -23.63 -12.37 -9.53
CA GLN A 158 -24.29 -11.15 -9.07
C GLN A 158 -23.42 -10.30 -8.13
N ALA A 159 -22.12 -10.19 -8.43
CA ALA A 159 -21.18 -9.43 -7.63
C ALA A 159 -21.55 -7.95 -7.62
N TRP A 160 -21.83 -7.43 -6.44
CA TRP A 160 -22.25 -6.04 -6.23
C TRP A 160 -22.09 -5.64 -4.77
N SER A 161 -22.07 -4.33 -4.50
CA SER A 161 -22.03 -3.79 -3.15
C SER A 161 -22.89 -2.55 -3.03
N ALA A 162 -23.73 -2.51 -1.98
CA ALA A 162 -24.46 -1.30 -1.61
C ALA A 162 -23.54 -0.22 -1.03
N ILE A 163 -22.41 -0.62 -0.40
CA ILE A 163 -21.41 0.32 0.07
C ILE A 163 -20.34 0.52 -1.01
N ARG A 164 -20.12 1.77 -1.38
CA ARG A 164 -19.16 2.21 -2.39
C ARG A 164 -18.23 3.25 -1.82
N PRO A 165 -17.07 3.46 -2.41
CA PRO A 165 -16.15 4.52 -2.02
C PRO A 165 -16.80 5.91 -2.01
N LEU A 166 -16.43 6.72 -1.01
CA LEU A 166 -16.75 8.15 -0.97
C LEU A 166 -15.96 8.90 -2.04
N GLN A 167 -14.70 8.56 -2.22
CA GLN A 167 -13.82 9.13 -3.24
C GLN A 167 -14.26 8.65 -4.63
N LYS A 168 -14.14 9.52 -5.62
CA LYS A 168 -14.55 9.24 -7.00
C LYS A 168 -13.37 9.37 -7.96
N PRO A 169 -13.27 8.50 -8.97
CA PRO A 169 -14.20 7.40 -9.30
C PRO A 169 -14.13 6.20 -8.34
N HIS A 170 -13.04 6.05 -7.59
CA HIS A 170 -12.78 5.00 -6.59
C HIS A 170 -11.70 5.45 -5.61
N LEU A 171 -11.36 4.61 -4.63
CA LEU A 171 -10.18 4.84 -3.76
C LEU A 171 -8.91 4.92 -4.60
N PRO A 172 -7.96 5.83 -4.26
CA PRO A 172 -6.66 5.85 -4.92
C PRO A 172 -5.91 4.51 -4.73
N ILE A 173 -5.39 3.98 -5.82
CA ILE A 173 -4.64 2.72 -5.87
C ILE A 173 -3.16 3.05 -6.04
N TYR A 174 -2.36 2.71 -5.05
CA TYR A 174 -0.91 2.70 -5.11
C TYR A 174 -0.43 1.31 -5.50
N PHE A 175 0.60 1.25 -6.32
CA PHE A 175 1.20 0.00 -6.76
C PHE A 175 2.71 0.17 -6.93
N GLY A 176 3.49 -0.86 -6.68
CA GLY A 176 4.94 -0.83 -6.85
C GLY A 176 5.49 -2.18 -7.29
N GLY A 177 6.68 -2.15 -7.85
CA GLY A 177 7.42 -3.32 -8.32
C GLY A 177 8.26 -2.99 -9.55
N SER A 178 9.37 -3.69 -9.74
CA SER A 178 10.34 -3.40 -10.82
C SER A 178 10.26 -4.36 -12.01
N SER A 179 9.52 -5.48 -11.89
CA SER A 179 9.37 -6.45 -12.97
C SER A 179 8.45 -5.96 -14.09
N GLU A 180 8.59 -6.52 -15.29
CA GLU A 180 7.68 -6.21 -16.42
C GLU A 180 6.22 -6.50 -16.05
N ALA A 181 5.95 -7.62 -15.36
CA ALA A 181 4.61 -7.95 -14.88
C ALA A 181 4.07 -6.89 -13.91
N ALA A 182 4.91 -6.35 -13.00
CA ALA A 182 4.52 -5.28 -12.10
C ALA A 182 4.17 -3.99 -12.86
N ILE A 183 4.98 -3.62 -13.85
CA ILE A 183 4.76 -2.42 -14.66
C ILE A 183 3.47 -2.54 -15.49
N ALA A 184 3.19 -3.72 -16.05
CA ALA A 184 1.97 -3.97 -16.81
C ALA A 184 0.71 -3.78 -15.92
N VAL A 185 0.69 -4.39 -14.72
CA VAL A 185 -0.42 -4.23 -13.76
C VAL A 185 -0.55 -2.77 -13.30
N ALA A 186 0.58 -2.11 -13.02
CA ALA A 186 0.57 -0.71 -12.60
C ALA A 186 -0.01 0.20 -13.68
N GLY A 187 0.44 0.08 -14.93
CA GLY A 187 -0.06 0.89 -16.04
C GLY A 187 -1.57 0.78 -16.23
N LYS A 188 -2.12 -0.41 -16.01
CA LYS A 188 -3.57 -0.68 -16.13
C LYS A 188 -4.36 -0.14 -14.94
N HIS A 189 -3.83 -0.23 -13.71
CA HIS A 189 -4.65 -0.05 -12.50
C HIS A 189 -4.23 1.07 -11.57
N ALA A 190 -2.93 1.40 -11.48
CA ALA A 190 -2.44 2.30 -10.46
C ALA A 190 -2.77 3.77 -10.76
N ASP A 191 -3.12 4.52 -9.72
CA ASP A 191 -3.20 5.97 -9.74
C ASP A 191 -1.86 6.60 -9.32
N VAL A 192 -1.11 5.87 -8.46
CA VAL A 192 0.23 6.26 -8.03
C VAL A 192 1.17 5.07 -8.09
N PHE A 193 2.31 5.22 -8.75
CA PHE A 193 3.37 4.20 -8.74
C PHE A 193 4.39 4.49 -7.63
N ALA A 194 4.59 3.50 -6.75
CA ALA A 194 5.52 3.60 -5.63
C ALA A 194 6.92 3.11 -6.04
N LEU A 195 7.88 4.03 -6.04
CA LEU A 195 9.29 3.81 -6.36
C LEU A 195 10.11 3.58 -5.08
N TRP A 196 11.13 2.75 -5.19
CA TRP A 196 12.23 2.74 -4.22
C TRP A 196 13.17 3.93 -4.50
N GLY A 197 13.89 4.37 -3.46
CA GLY A 197 14.93 5.38 -3.60
C GLY A 197 16.14 4.79 -4.33
N GLU A 198 16.22 5.03 -5.62
CA GLU A 198 17.31 4.66 -6.51
C GLU A 198 18.05 5.91 -6.99
N SER A 199 19.08 5.74 -7.85
CA SER A 199 19.70 6.89 -8.51
C SER A 199 18.69 7.65 -9.37
N LEU A 200 18.95 8.94 -9.60
CA LEU A 200 18.08 9.78 -10.45
C LEU A 200 17.90 9.20 -11.86
N ALA A 201 18.95 8.58 -12.43
CA ALA A 201 18.87 7.94 -13.73
C ALA A 201 17.92 6.74 -13.72
N GLN A 202 18.10 5.80 -12.79
CA GLN A 202 17.24 4.61 -12.64
C GLN A 202 15.78 4.99 -12.34
N THR A 203 15.58 5.96 -11.44
CA THR A 203 14.25 6.50 -11.14
C THR A 203 13.61 7.08 -12.42
N GLY A 204 14.37 7.85 -13.22
CA GLY A 204 13.91 8.42 -14.47
C GLY A 204 13.52 7.37 -15.51
N GLU A 205 14.32 6.31 -15.67
CA GLU A 205 14.02 5.18 -16.55
C GLU A 205 12.74 4.45 -16.12
N THR A 206 12.59 4.16 -14.84
CA THR A 206 11.39 3.49 -14.31
C THR A 206 10.14 4.34 -14.53
N ILE A 207 10.21 5.65 -14.29
CA ILE A 207 9.11 6.59 -14.55
C ILE A 207 8.70 6.55 -16.02
N GLN A 208 9.67 6.57 -16.95
CA GLN A 208 9.38 6.52 -18.39
C GLN A 208 8.69 5.21 -18.79
N ARG A 209 9.16 4.06 -18.29
CA ARG A 209 8.57 2.74 -18.56
C ARG A 209 7.13 2.66 -18.06
N VAL A 210 6.89 3.08 -16.83
CA VAL A 210 5.55 3.06 -16.22
C VAL A 210 4.59 3.99 -16.94
N ARG A 211 5.02 5.19 -17.34
CA ARG A 211 4.21 6.12 -18.14
C ARG A 211 3.89 5.55 -19.51
N ALA A 212 4.86 4.94 -20.18
CA ALA A 212 4.64 4.31 -21.49
C ALA A 212 3.59 3.19 -21.40
N GLU A 213 3.59 2.42 -20.31
CA GLU A 213 2.57 1.40 -20.08
C GLU A 213 1.19 2.01 -19.77
N ALA A 214 1.13 3.03 -18.93
CA ALA A 214 -0.13 3.72 -18.58
C ALA A 214 -0.82 4.33 -19.81
N VAL A 215 -0.06 4.90 -20.75
CA VAL A 215 -0.57 5.45 -22.02
C VAL A 215 -1.33 4.40 -22.84
N LYS A 216 -0.90 3.13 -22.85
CA LYS A 216 -1.63 2.05 -23.55
C LYS A 216 -3.05 1.85 -23.01
N HIS A 217 -3.26 2.20 -21.75
CA HIS A 217 -4.55 2.13 -21.05
C HIS A 217 -5.25 3.50 -20.95
N GLN A 218 -4.77 4.52 -21.68
CA GLN A 218 -5.31 5.89 -21.66
C GLN A 218 -5.34 6.49 -20.23
N ARG A 219 -4.30 6.21 -19.45
CA ARG A 219 -4.18 6.65 -18.06
C ARG A 219 -2.98 7.57 -17.89
N ASP A 220 -3.12 8.51 -16.95
CA ASP A 220 -2.01 9.22 -16.35
C ASP A 220 -1.73 8.64 -14.95
N ILE A 221 -0.48 8.72 -14.49
CA ILE A 221 -0.06 8.09 -13.25
C ILE A 221 0.91 9.02 -12.49
N ASP A 222 0.63 9.20 -11.21
CA ASP A 222 1.50 9.92 -10.29
C ASP A 222 2.58 8.99 -9.71
N PHE A 223 3.59 9.57 -9.08
CA PHE A 223 4.72 8.82 -8.51
C PHE A 223 4.95 9.19 -7.06
N SER A 224 5.28 8.17 -6.27
CA SER A 224 5.75 8.31 -4.89
C SER A 224 7.13 7.67 -4.79
N VAL A 225 8.06 8.29 -4.07
CA VAL A 225 9.43 7.79 -3.90
C VAL A 225 9.68 7.54 -2.43
N SER A 226 10.22 6.36 -2.10
CA SER A 226 10.54 5.97 -0.74
C SER A 226 12.01 6.29 -0.41
N PHE A 227 12.23 7.05 0.64
CA PHE A 227 13.56 7.32 1.19
C PHE A 227 13.61 6.95 2.67
N ARG A 228 14.79 6.60 3.15
CA ARG A 228 15.10 6.41 4.57
C ARG A 228 16.08 7.51 4.99
N PRO A 229 15.60 8.66 5.49
CA PRO A 229 16.49 9.73 5.92
C PRO A 229 17.25 9.32 7.18
N ILE A 230 18.56 9.59 7.19
CA ILE A 230 19.40 9.43 8.37
C ILE A 230 19.62 10.83 8.94
N ILE A 231 18.97 11.09 10.07
CA ILE A 231 18.93 12.43 10.68
C ILE A 231 19.89 12.48 11.87
N ALA A 232 20.74 13.52 11.91
CA ALA A 232 21.64 13.85 13.01
C ALA A 232 21.82 15.37 13.11
N ASP A 233 22.51 15.82 14.15
CA ASP A 233 22.77 17.25 14.36
C ASP A 233 23.86 17.79 13.41
N SER A 234 24.70 16.90 12.86
CA SER A 234 25.71 17.23 11.85
C SER A 234 25.79 16.16 10.75
N GLU A 235 26.36 16.52 9.60
CA GLU A 235 26.60 15.60 8.50
C GLU A 235 27.54 14.46 8.90
N ALA A 236 28.59 14.76 9.67
CA ALA A 236 29.53 13.74 10.16
C ALA A 236 28.82 12.68 11.02
N GLU A 237 27.98 13.08 11.96
CA GLU A 237 27.17 12.18 12.77
C GLU A 237 26.14 11.40 11.93
N ALA A 238 25.59 12.00 10.88
CA ALA A 238 24.71 11.28 9.98
C ALA A 238 25.44 10.15 9.25
N TRP A 239 26.67 10.40 8.80
CA TRP A 239 27.52 9.37 8.18
C TRP A 239 27.94 8.29 9.16
N GLU A 240 28.32 8.64 10.40
CA GLU A 240 28.60 7.65 11.44
C GLU A 240 27.40 6.73 11.72
N LYS A 241 26.19 7.32 11.79
CA LYS A 241 24.94 6.53 11.91
C LYS A 241 24.70 5.62 10.69
N ALA A 242 24.99 6.11 9.48
CA ALA A 242 24.85 5.31 8.25
C ALA A 242 25.78 4.10 8.27
N GLU A 243 27.05 4.29 8.65
CA GLU A 243 28.04 3.21 8.78
C GLU A 243 27.63 2.21 9.86
N HIS A 244 27.13 2.71 11.01
CA HIS A 244 26.61 1.84 12.06
C HIS A 244 25.45 0.98 11.58
N ILE A 245 24.47 1.57 10.89
CA ILE A 245 23.32 0.83 10.32
C ILE A 245 23.82 -0.25 9.36
N LEU A 246 24.79 0.07 8.50
CA LEU A 246 25.35 -0.89 7.55
C LEU A 246 26.06 -2.08 8.23
N HIS A 247 26.61 -1.88 9.45
CA HIS A 247 27.29 -2.93 10.18
C HIS A 247 26.37 -3.85 10.99
N VAL A 248 25.16 -3.36 11.38
CA VAL A 248 24.22 -4.12 12.22
C VAL A 248 23.02 -4.69 11.46
N ALA A 249 22.83 -4.29 10.19
CA ALA A 249 21.76 -4.78 9.31
C ALA A 249 22.23 -6.00 8.50
#